data_5184e72505e502f7606beeb8d9482a1b
#
_entry.id   5184e72505e502f7606beeb8d9482a1b
#
_cell.length_a   1.000
_cell.length_b   1.000
_cell.length_c   1.000
_cell.angle_alpha   90.00
_cell.angle_beta   90.00
_cell.angle_gamma   90.00
#
_symmetry.space_group_name_H-M   'P 1'
#
loop_
_entity.id
_entity.type
_entity.pdbx_description
1 polymer ?
#
loop_
_entity_poly.entity_id
_entity_poly.type
_entity_poly.pdbx_seq_one_letter_code
_entity_poly.pdbx_strand_id
1 'polypeptide(L)'
;METLLPDIRYALRMLRKSRGLTIVALLTLALGIGANTAIFSVVNAVLLRPLPYSDSERLVFLSESSQQIPDMSISMANFDDWRSTNTVFEGMAAYRTQNVVLTGTGEPERLRERQMTASFFPTLGVRPILGRVIAQEEDKVGAERVVLLGDGFWTRRFGRDPNVLGRKLILDGEAYTVIGVLPNQEMHGLWRRTDVFTSLWRQEDQMGGAARRGEHPGMYAMARLKSGISIEKARAEMKRIAGGLAQKYPDTNRGTSAETIPLLQAYVEDVRPPLLFLLVAVGLVLLIACGNIANLLLARGTQRYRELAVRRALGAGNWRLIRQSLTESLVLSLLGSALGLLLAGWLTKGFASLYYASVPRLDETSMDRTVLLFTLGLSILTGLFFGILPALQATRADVHQALQEGGRTGAVGASGRLRNILITAEVALSLVLLAGAGLMSKSLYLLLRADGGFNPAHVLTASFSLPDAAY
;
A
#
# COMPACT_ATOMS: atom_id res chain seq x y z
N MET A 1 9.87 38.37 15.07
CA MET A 1 9.31 37.23 15.86
C MET A 1 8.34 37.68 16.96
N GLU A 2 8.38 38.92 17.43
CA GLU A 2 7.55 39.43 18.55
C GLU A 2 6.04 39.49 18.30
N THR A 3 5.57 39.32 17.07
CA THR A 3 4.14 39.49 16.71
C THR A 3 3.35 38.20 16.52
N LEU A 4 3.97 37.02 16.43
CA LEU A 4 3.26 35.74 16.21
C LEU A 4 2.56 35.23 17.47
N LEU A 5 3.20 35.33 18.63
CA LEU A 5 2.63 34.89 19.90
C LEU A 5 1.31 35.61 20.26
N PRO A 6 1.20 36.94 20.12
CA PRO A 6 -0.07 37.64 20.24
C PRO A 6 -1.15 37.16 19.26
N ASP A 7 -0.78 36.88 17.99
CA ASP A 7 -1.72 36.44 16.97
C ASP A 7 -2.28 35.05 17.33
N ILE A 8 -1.43 34.12 17.81
CA ILE A 8 -1.87 32.79 18.28
C ILE A 8 -2.81 32.88 19.50
N ARG A 9 -2.43 33.73 20.49
CA ARG A 9 -3.31 33.93 21.66
C ARG A 9 -4.65 34.52 21.27
N TYR A 10 -4.64 35.43 20.31
CA TYR A 10 -5.87 36.02 19.77
C TYR A 10 -6.71 34.91 19.07
N ALA A 11 -6.10 34.10 18.20
CA ALA A 11 -6.76 33.01 17.52
C ALA A 11 -7.46 32.05 18.52
N LEU A 12 -6.73 31.61 19.55
CA LEU A 12 -7.28 30.73 20.57
C LEU A 12 -8.46 31.37 21.35
N ARG A 13 -8.36 32.66 21.64
CA ARG A 13 -9.47 33.39 22.30
C ARG A 13 -10.71 33.47 21.40
N MET A 14 -10.51 33.70 20.12
CA MET A 14 -11.60 33.77 19.14
C MET A 14 -12.26 32.41 18.91
N LEU A 15 -11.50 31.33 18.88
CA LEU A 15 -12.02 29.97 18.82
C LEU A 15 -12.88 29.64 20.04
N ARG A 16 -12.42 30.03 21.25
CA ARG A 16 -13.22 29.86 22.49
C ARG A 16 -14.51 30.70 22.50
N LYS A 17 -14.54 31.86 21.90
CA LYS A 17 -15.72 32.74 21.84
C LYS A 17 -16.81 32.17 20.92
N SER A 18 -16.44 31.37 19.90
CA SER A 18 -17.38 30.78 18.93
C SER A 18 -17.38 29.26 19.02
N ARG A 19 -17.72 28.72 20.18
CA ARG A 19 -17.62 27.26 20.49
C ARG A 19 -18.30 26.38 19.48
N GLY A 20 -19.53 26.65 19.06
CA GLY A 20 -20.28 25.79 18.13
C GLY A 20 -19.61 25.67 16.77
N LEU A 21 -19.23 26.80 16.14
CA LEU A 21 -18.54 26.80 14.86
C LEU A 21 -17.15 26.13 14.96
N THR A 22 -16.42 26.40 16.04
CA THR A 22 -15.10 25.79 16.27
C THR A 22 -15.19 24.29 16.40
N ILE A 23 -16.18 23.76 17.13
CA ILE A 23 -16.38 22.31 17.28
C ILE A 23 -16.69 21.69 15.91
N VAL A 24 -17.64 22.25 15.15
CA VAL A 24 -17.98 21.75 13.81
C VAL A 24 -16.77 21.76 12.89
N ALA A 25 -16.02 22.87 12.85
CA ALA A 25 -14.81 22.97 12.02
C ALA A 25 -13.72 21.97 12.46
N LEU A 26 -13.48 21.81 13.77
CA LEU A 26 -12.52 20.83 14.29
C LEU A 26 -12.92 19.39 13.94
N LEU A 27 -14.20 19.02 14.09
CA LEU A 27 -14.68 17.69 13.73
C LEU A 27 -14.57 17.44 12.22
N THR A 28 -14.94 18.42 11.40
CA THR A 28 -14.83 18.33 9.94
C THR A 28 -13.38 18.16 9.51
N LEU A 29 -12.46 18.96 10.08
CA LEU A 29 -11.02 18.84 9.80
C LEU A 29 -10.43 17.55 10.33
N ALA A 30 -10.82 17.12 11.53
CA ALA A 30 -10.36 15.86 12.12
C ALA A 30 -10.76 14.66 11.25
N LEU A 31 -12.01 14.62 10.76
CA LEU A 31 -12.48 13.59 9.86
C LEU A 31 -11.77 13.65 8.51
N GLY A 32 -11.69 14.83 7.88
CA GLY A 32 -11.09 15.02 6.57
C GLY A 32 -9.59 14.74 6.58
N ILE A 33 -8.82 15.35 7.47
CA ILE A 33 -7.37 15.15 7.59
C ILE A 33 -7.07 13.74 8.13
N GLY A 34 -7.86 13.27 9.11
CA GLY A 34 -7.69 11.94 9.69
C GLY A 34 -7.89 10.81 8.69
N ALA A 35 -8.93 10.86 7.85
CA ALA A 35 -9.16 9.90 6.79
C ALA A 35 -8.01 9.92 5.74
N ASN A 36 -7.58 11.11 5.32
CA ASN A 36 -6.44 11.24 4.40
C ASN A 36 -5.16 10.69 5.01
N THR A 37 -4.89 10.97 6.29
CA THR A 37 -3.71 10.45 6.99
C THR A 37 -3.76 8.93 7.12
N ALA A 38 -4.93 8.35 7.44
CA ALA A 38 -5.11 6.91 7.55
C ALA A 38 -4.85 6.20 6.21
N ILE A 39 -5.48 6.68 5.12
CA ILE A 39 -5.26 6.09 3.78
C ILE A 39 -3.83 6.31 3.30
N PHE A 40 -3.25 7.51 3.52
CA PHE A 40 -1.84 7.76 3.18
C PHE A 40 -0.89 6.86 3.97
N SER A 41 -1.18 6.56 5.23
CA SER A 41 -0.39 5.62 6.04
C SER A 41 -0.36 4.21 5.42
N VAL A 42 -1.51 3.73 4.91
CA VAL A 42 -1.59 2.46 4.16
C VAL A 42 -0.83 2.56 2.83
N VAL A 43 -1.05 3.62 2.07
CA VAL A 43 -0.34 3.86 0.79
C VAL A 43 1.17 3.92 1.01
N ASN A 44 1.62 4.60 2.06
CA ASN A 44 3.05 4.69 2.41
C ASN A 44 3.63 3.30 2.72
N ALA A 45 2.97 2.51 3.57
CA ALA A 45 3.44 1.19 3.95
C ALA A 45 3.44 0.20 2.77
N VAL A 46 2.38 0.22 1.94
CA VAL A 46 2.18 -0.75 0.86
C VAL A 46 2.93 -0.35 -0.42
N LEU A 47 2.80 0.91 -0.87
CA LEU A 47 3.26 1.34 -2.20
C LEU A 47 4.60 2.08 -2.20
N LEU A 48 4.91 2.87 -1.15
CA LEU A 48 6.05 3.79 -1.17
C LEU A 48 7.26 3.27 -0.40
N ARG A 49 7.03 2.54 0.69
CA ARG A 49 8.12 2.03 1.52
C ARG A 49 8.88 0.92 0.79
N PRO A 50 10.21 1.02 0.66
CA PRO A 50 11.02 -0.04 0.05
C PRO A 50 10.77 -1.40 0.72
N LEU A 51 10.99 -2.49 -0.02
CA LEU A 51 11.00 -3.83 0.56
C LEU A 51 12.16 -3.94 1.58
N PRO A 52 12.02 -4.75 2.64
CA PRO A 52 13.03 -4.86 3.71
C PRO A 52 14.23 -5.71 3.31
N TYR A 53 14.67 -5.60 2.06
CA TYR A 53 15.83 -6.30 1.51
C TYR A 53 16.91 -5.30 1.14
N SER A 54 18.18 -5.71 1.25
CA SER A 54 19.30 -4.88 0.81
C SER A 54 19.16 -4.55 -0.67
N ASP A 55 19.35 -3.27 -1.05
CA ASP A 55 19.21 -2.79 -2.44
C ASP A 55 17.95 -3.31 -3.11
N SER A 56 16.82 -3.18 -2.45
CA SER A 56 15.55 -3.77 -2.91
C SER A 56 15.05 -3.21 -4.25
N GLU A 57 15.50 -2.03 -4.63
CA GLU A 57 15.25 -1.42 -5.94
C GLU A 57 15.90 -2.19 -7.10
N ARG A 58 16.92 -3.02 -6.81
CA ARG A 58 17.57 -3.91 -7.77
C ARG A 58 16.90 -5.28 -7.89
N LEU A 59 15.89 -5.56 -7.06
CA LEU A 59 15.15 -6.81 -7.11
C LEU A 59 14.03 -6.72 -8.15
N VAL A 60 13.96 -7.73 -9.01
CA VAL A 60 12.96 -7.86 -10.07
C VAL A 60 12.22 -9.20 -9.96
N PHE A 61 10.97 -9.18 -10.33
CA PHE A 61 10.13 -10.35 -10.55
C PHE A 61 10.19 -10.73 -12.02
N LEU A 62 10.25 -12.03 -12.30
CA LEU A 62 10.30 -12.59 -13.63
C LEU A 62 9.18 -13.60 -13.81
N SER A 63 8.43 -13.45 -14.89
CA SER A 63 7.38 -14.38 -15.32
C SER A 63 7.42 -14.59 -16.82
N GLU A 64 6.72 -15.58 -17.32
CA GLU A 64 6.43 -15.69 -18.74
C GLU A 64 5.16 -14.93 -19.09
N SER A 65 4.99 -14.58 -20.35
CA SER A 65 3.79 -13.94 -20.87
C SER A 65 3.47 -14.46 -22.26
N SER A 66 2.19 -14.45 -22.61
CA SER A 66 1.71 -14.68 -23.96
C SER A 66 0.70 -13.60 -24.36
N GLN A 67 0.24 -13.60 -25.62
CA GLN A 67 -0.80 -12.67 -26.06
C GLN A 67 -2.13 -12.83 -25.30
N GLN A 68 -2.39 -14.04 -24.76
CA GLN A 68 -3.64 -14.36 -24.05
C GLN A 68 -3.50 -14.25 -22.53
N ILE A 69 -2.30 -14.49 -22.00
CA ILE A 69 -2.02 -14.52 -20.56
C ILE A 69 -0.80 -13.64 -20.28
N PRO A 70 -1.00 -12.45 -19.70
CA PRO A 70 0.09 -11.49 -19.50
C PRO A 70 1.05 -11.85 -18.37
N ASP A 71 0.63 -12.71 -17.42
CA ASP A 71 1.45 -13.18 -16.29
C ASP A 71 1.26 -14.68 -16.13
N MET A 72 2.21 -15.45 -16.67
CA MET A 72 2.24 -16.91 -16.58
C MET A 72 3.38 -17.35 -15.70
N SER A 73 3.19 -18.46 -15.00
CA SER A 73 4.29 -19.14 -14.34
C SER A 73 5.34 -19.59 -15.38
N ILE A 74 6.56 -19.77 -14.95
CA ILE A 74 7.69 -20.17 -15.81
C ILE A 74 7.86 -21.70 -15.81
N SER A 75 8.38 -22.24 -16.90
CA SER A 75 8.85 -23.64 -16.91
C SER A 75 10.27 -23.74 -16.34
N MET A 76 10.61 -24.87 -15.74
CA MET A 76 11.95 -25.12 -15.19
C MET A 76 13.02 -25.00 -16.27
N ALA A 77 12.78 -25.58 -17.45
CA ALA A 77 13.73 -25.55 -18.55
C ALA A 77 13.97 -24.11 -19.08
N ASN A 78 12.96 -23.26 -19.10
CA ASN A 78 13.12 -21.84 -19.47
C ASN A 78 13.87 -21.08 -18.37
N PHE A 79 13.61 -21.36 -17.09
CA PHE A 79 14.37 -20.79 -15.98
C PHE A 79 15.86 -21.09 -16.06
N ASP A 80 16.23 -22.33 -16.38
CA ASP A 80 17.62 -22.74 -16.52
C ASP A 80 18.32 -22.04 -17.70
N ASP A 81 17.62 -21.94 -18.84
CA ASP A 81 18.14 -21.19 -19.98
C ASP A 81 18.30 -19.69 -19.62
N TRP A 82 17.33 -19.09 -18.92
CA TRP A 82 17.43 -17.72 -18.46
C TRP A 82 18.61 -17.52 -17.52
N ARG A 83 18.75 -18.41 -16.53
CA ARG A 83 19.82 -18.35 -15.53
C ARG A 83 21.21 -18.48 -16.15
N SER A 84 21.38 -19.38 -17.13
CA SER A 84 22.67 -19.64 -17.77
C SER A 84 23.04 -18.61 -18.83
N THR A 85 22.06 -17.97 -19.48
CA THR A 85 22.27 -17.12 -20.67
C THR A 85 22.30 -15.64 -20.34
N ASN A 86 21.63 -15.20 -19.26
CA ASN A 86 21.55 -13.78 -18.94
C ASN A 86 22.90 -13.18 -18.53
N THR A 87 23.06 -11.89 -18.81
CA THR A 87 24.26 -11.12 -18.46
C THR A 87 23.98 -9.98 -17.49
N VAL A 88 22.71 -9.72 -17.18
CA VAL A 88 22.22 -8.53 -16.47
C VAL A 88 21.95 -8.76 -14.99
N PHE A 89 21.83 -10.02 -14.55
CA PHE A 89 21.58 -10.36 -13.15
C PHE A 89 22.84 -10.86 -12.44
N GLU A 90 22.96 -10.52 -11.17
CA GLU A 90 24.00 -11.09 -10.31
C GLU A 90 23.53 -12.36 -9.60
N GLY A 91 22.21 -12.52 -9.41
CA GLY A 91 21.58 -13.70 -8.86
C GLY A 91 20.18 -13.86 -9.42
N MET A 92 19.77 -15.10 -9.65
CA MET A 92 18.44 -15.48 -10.10
C MET A 92 17.96 -16.69 -9.30
N ALA A 93 16.72 -16.68 -8.87
CA ALA A 93 16.12 -17.73 -8.07
C ALA A 93 14.69 -18.01 -8.52
N ALA A 94 14.31 -19.29 -8.53
CA ALA A 94 12.94 -19.71 -8.79
C ALA A 94 12.27 -20.20 -7.49
N TYR A 95 10.94 -20.11 -7.47
CA TYR A 95 10.13 -20.57 -6.34
C TYR A 95 8.71 -20.90 -6.78
N ARG A 96 8.05 -21.74 -5.99
CA ARG A 96 6.60 -21.97 -6.06
C ARG A 96 6.03 -22.18 -4.66
N THR A 97 4.73 -21.98 -4.52
CA THR A 97 4.02 -22.17 -3.24
C THR A 97 3.06 -23.35 -3.37
N GLN A 98 3.07 -24.22 -2.39
CA GLN A 98 2.12 -25.32 -2.28
C GLN A 98 1.78 -25.57 -0.81
N ASN A 99 0.97 -26.59 -0.54
CA ASN A 99 0.71 -27.04 0.81
C ASN A 99 1.31 -28.43 0.98
N VAL A 100 1.76 -28.71 2.20
CA VAL A 100 2.33 -30.00 2.62
C VAL A 100 1.69 -30.42 3.94
N VAL A 101 1.56 -31.71 4.19
CA VAL A 101 1.00 -32.23 5.43
C VAL A 101 2.13 -32.69 6.35
N LEU A 102 2.25 -32.05 7.51
CA LEU A 102 3.12 -32.47 8.59
C LEU A 102 2.46 -33.64 9.33
N THR A 103 3.19 -34.75 9.48
CA THR A 103 2.77 -35.93 10.22
C THR A 103 3.83 -36.39 11.20
N GLY A 104 3.55 -37.41 12.04
CA GLY A 104 4.55 -38.02 12.94
C GLY A 104 4.82 -37.23 14.24
N THR A 105 4.22 -36.07 14.46
CA THR A 105 4.41 -35.24 15.66
C THR A 105 3.09 -34.76 16.29
N GLY A 106 2.07 -35.61 16.34
CA GLY A 106 0.72 -35.30 16.81
C GLY A 106 -0.31 -35.41 15.70
N GLU A 107 -1.40 -34.60 15.78
CA GLU A 107 -2.40 -34.58 14.70
C GLU A 107 -1.78 -34.02 13.41
N PRO A 108 -2.19 -34.57 12.24
CA PRO A 108 -1.74 -34.05 10.94
C PRO A 108 -2.06 -32.55 10.81
N GLU A 109 -1.08 -31.74 10.41
CA GLU A 109 -1.23 -30.30 10.24
C GLU A 109 -0.88 -29.91 8.80
N ARG A 110 -1.78 -29.17 8.14
CA ARG A 110 -1.51 -28.62 6.80
C ARG A 110 -0.66 -27.38 6.93
N LEU A 111 0.53 -27.40 6.36
CA LEU A 111 1.48 -26.32 6.34
C LEU A 111 1.53 -25.67 4.94
N ARG A 112 1.80 -24.39 4.90
CA ARG A 112 2.15 -23.69 3.66
C ARG A 112 3.63 -23.87 3.39
N GLU A 113 3.95 -24.59 2.34
CA GLU A 113 5.31 -24.83 1.87
C GLU A 113 5.68 -23.85 0.75
N ARG A 114 6.93 -23.42 0.76
CA ARG A 114 7.57 -22.78 -0.37
C ARG A 114 8.76 -23.60 -0.83
N GLN A 115 8.68 -24.08 -2.04
CA GLN A 115 9.79 -24.72 -2.72
C GLN A 115 10.57 -23.66 -3.48
N MET A 116 11.90 -23.68 -3.38
CA MET A 116 12.75 -22.66 -3.96
C MET A 116 14.14 -23.20 -4.29
N THR A 117 14.81 -22.54 -5.22
CA THR A 117 16.23 -22.82 -5.50
C THR A 117 17.12 -22.33 -4.35
N ALA A 118 18.28 -22.96 -4.16
CA ALA A 118 19.27 -22.57 -3.13
C ALA A 118 19.70 -21.09 -3.22
N SER A 119 19.66 -20.53 -4.43
CA SER A 119 19.97 -19.11 -4.69
C SER A 119 18.95 -18.12 -4.13
N PHE A 120 17.79 -18.57 -3.65
CA PHE A 120 16.66 -17.72 -3.28
C PHE A 120 17.02 -16.71 -2.17
N PHE A 121 17.48 -17.18 -1.01
CA PHE A 121 17.85 -16.30 0.09
C PHE A 121 19.10 -15.47 -0.17
N PRO A 122 20.17 -16.02 -0.81
CA PRO A 122 21.28 -15.21 -1.29
C PRO A 122 20.85 -14.06 -2.23
N THR A 123 19.93 -14.32 -3.17
CA THR A 123 19.42 -13.28 -4.08
C THR A 123 18.63 -12.19 -3.33
N LEU A 124 17.89 -12.54 -2.29
CA LEU A 124 17.21 -11.56 -1.41
C LEU A 124 18.14 -10.88 -0.42
N GLY A 125 19.29 -11.47 -0.10
CA GLY A 125 20.19 -11.03 0.96
C GLY A 125 19.67 -11.39 2.36
N VAL A 126 18.77 -12.38 2.48
CA VAL A 126 18.19 -12.83 3.75
C VAL A 126 19.10 -13.85 4.41
N ARG A 127 19.33 -13.68 5.72
CA ARG A 127 20.09 -14.61 6.56
C ARG A 127 19.18 -15.30 7.57
N PRO A 128 19.37 -16.59 7.86
CA PRO A 128 18.62 -17.27 8.90
C PRO A 128 19.00 -16.70 10.29
N ILE A 129 18.05 -16.70 11.22
CA ILE A 129 18.28 -16.34 12.64
C ILE A 129 18.89 -17.49 13.42
N LEU A 130 18.72 -18.72 12.91
CA LEU A 130 19.29 -19.93 13.50
C LEU A 130 19.68 -20.89 12.38
N GLY A 131 20.86 -21.53 12.47
CA GLY A 131 21.33 -22.47 11.48
C GLY A 131 21.80 -21.84 10.17
N ARG A 132 21.48 -22.45 9.04
CA ARG A 132 21.94 -22.05 7.70
C ARG A 132 20.82 -22.17 6.65
N VAL A 133 21.04 -21.59 5.46
CA VAL A 133 20.19 -21.78 4.29
C VAL A 133 20.52 -23.08 3.54
N ILE A 134 19.67 -23.47 2.58
CA ILE A 134 19.89 -24.62 1.69
C ILE A 134 21.14 -24.36 0.85
N ALA A 135 22.04 -25.32 0.83
CA ALA A 135 23.26 -25.29 0.03
C ALA A 135 22.97 -25.73 -1.43
N GLN A 136 23.85 -25.38 -2.38
CA GLN A 136 23.68 -25.80 -3.78
C GLN A 136 23.73 -27.31 -3.98
N GLU A 137 24.49 -28.01 -3.13
CA GLU A 137 24.61 -29.46 -3.13
C GLU A 137 23.30 -30.13 -2.66
N GLU A 138 22.53 -29.46 -1.83
CA GLU A 138 21.23 -29.92 -1.31
C GLU A 138 20.05 -29.55 -2.26
N ASP A 139 20.32 -28.71 -3.26
CA ASP A 139 19.35 -28.26 -4.26
C ASP A 139 19.51 -29.05 -5.57
N LYS A 140 19.51 -30.38 -5.45
CA LYS A 140 19.66 -31.33 -6.57
C LYS A 140 18.76 -32.54 -6.35
N VAL A 141 18.41 -33.20 -7.44
CA VAL A 141 17.71 -34.48 -7.42
C VAL A 141 18.53 -35.50 -6.64
N GLY A 142 17.90 -36.22 -5.71
CA GLY A 142 18.55 -37.24 -4.88
C GLY A 142 19.37 -36.72 -3.69
N ALA A 143 19.44 -35.40 -3.48
CA ALA A 143 20.11 -34.82 -2.32
C ALA A 143 19.37 -35.07 -1.00
N GLU A 144 20.08 -34.86 0.13
CA GLU A 144 19.47 -34.97 1.46
C GLU A 144 18.29 -34.00 1.61
N ARG A 145 17.22 -34.49 2.24
CA ARG A 145 16.00 -33.72 2.46
C ARG A 145 16.16 -32.77 3.63
N VAL A 146 16.25 -31.49 3.33
CA VAL A 146 16.40 -30.42 4.32
C VAL A 146 15.23 -29.44 4.27
N VAL A 147 14.92 -28.84 5.41
CA VAL A 147 13.85 -27.88 5.57
C VAL A 147 14.29 -26.69 6.42
N LEU A 148 13.85 -25.48 6.02
CA LEU A 148 13.94 -24.29 6.84
C LEU A 148 12.56 -23.97 7.41
N LEU A 149 12.52 -23.49 8.64
CA LEU A 149 11.27 -23.10 9.30
C LEU A 149 11.08 -21.59 9.19
N GLY A 150 9.85 -21.14 8.97
CA GLY A 150 9.46 -19.77 9.20
C GLY A 150 9.36 -19.48 10.70
N ASP A 151 9.74 -18.28 11.16
CA ASP A 151 9.70 -17.88 12.58
C ASP A 151 8.30 -18.08 13.21
N GLY A 152 7.24 -17.82 12.44
CA GLY A 152 5.85 -18.02 12.90
C GLY A 152 5.56 -19.49 13.22
N PHE A 153 5.97 -20.41 12.37
CA PHE A 153 5.81 -21.86 12.58
C PHE A 153 6.72 -22.34 13.72
N TRP A 154 7.97 -21.91 13.76
CA TRP A 154 8.90 -22.21 14.85
C TRP A 154 8.36 -21.74 16.22
N THR A 155 7.79 -20.54 16.28
CA THR A 155 7.17 -20.01 17.50
C THR A 155 5.94 -20.81 17.91
N ARG A 156 5.02 -21.09 16.96
CA ARG A 156 3.75 -21.76 17.22
C ARG A 156 3.95 -23.22 17.63
N ARG A 157 4.83 -23.94 16.93
CA ARG A 157 4.98 -25.39 17.10
C ARG A 157 6.08 -25.79 18.06
N PHE A 158 7.16 -25.02 18.12
CA PHE A 158 8.36 -25.36 18.87
C PHE A 158 8.69 -24.39 20.01
N GLY A 159 7.82 -23.39 20.29
CA GLY A 159 8.04 -22.44 21.36
C GLY A 159 9.39 -21.67 21.27
N ARG A 160 9.93 -21.53 20.06
CA ARG A 160 11.27 -20.94 19.78
C ARG A 160 12.43 -21.76 20.37
N ASP A 161 12.28 -23.07 20.53
CA ASP A 161 13.33 -23.95 21.02
C ASP A 161 14.54 -23.96 20.04
N PRO A 162 15.73 -23.53 20.43
CA PRO A 162 16.91 -23.53 19.56
C PRO A 162 17.41 -24.93 19.21
N ASN A 163 17.03 -25.95 19.98
CA ASN A 163 17.37 -27.36 19.70
C ASN A 163 16.50 -27.97 18.60
N VAL A 164 15.79 -27.16 17.83
CA VAL A 164 15.02 -27.60 16.65
C VAL A 164 15.93 -28.01 15.50
N LEU A 165 17.17 -27.49 15.43
CA LEU A 165 18.12 -27.89 14.41
C LEU A 165 18.48 -29.37 14.51
N GLY A 166 18.53 -30.06 13.36
CA GLY A 166 18.77 -31.50 13.25
C GLY A 166 17.55 -32.37 13.55
N ARG A 167 16.42 -31.82 14.04
CA ARG A 167 15.17 -32.60 14.18
C ARG A 167 14.63 -33.00 12.81
N LYS A 168 14.01 -34.17 12.76
CA LYS A 168 13.32 -34.66 11.57
C LYS A 168 11.83 -34.31 11.62
N LEU A 169 11.31 -33.75 10.52
CA LEU A 169 9.90 -33.52 10.28
C LEU A 169 9.44 -34.44 9.16
N ILE A 170 8.28 -35.05 9.32
CA ILE A 170 7.67 -35.88 8.26
C ILE A 170 6.72 -34.98 7.47
N LEU A 171 7.11 -34.62 6.27
CA LEU A 171 6.32 -33.78 5.35
C LEU A 171 5.86 -34.67 4.17
N ASP A 172 4.56 -34.82 3.99
CA ASP A 172 3.95 -35.72 2.98
C ASP A 172 4.54 -37.15 3.01
N GLY A 173 4.77 -37.67 4.21
CA GLY A 173 5.33 -39.01 4.41
C GLY A 173 6.86 -39.11 4.30
N GLU A 174 7.56 -38.05 3.94
CA GLU A 174 8.99 -38.01 3.77
C GLU A 174 9.71 -37.28 4.91
N ALA A 175 10.87 -37.78 5.35
CA ALA A 175 11.62 -37.21 6.46
C ALA A 175 12.56 -36.08 5.99
N TYR A 176 12.40 -34.88 6.55
CA TYR A 176 13.21 -33.70 6.32
C TYR A 176 13.99 -33.31 7.57
N THR A 177 15.27 -32.99 7.43
CA THR A 177 16.11 -32.48 8.52
C THR A 177 15.99 -30.96 8.61
N VAL A 178 15.64 -30.42 9.78
CA VAL A 178 15.61 -28.98 10.02
C VAL A 178 17.03 -28.43 10.06
N ILE A 179 17.36 -27.50 9.14
CA ILE A 179 18.71 -26.91 9.03
C ILE A 179 18.79 -25.43 9.40
N GLY A 180 17.64 -24.76 9.54
CA GLY A 180 17.65 -23.34 9.91
C GLY A 180 16.24 -22.78 10.16
N VAL A 181 16.22 -21.56 10.70
CA VAL A 181 15.01 -20.78 10.96
C VAL A 181 15.16 -19.39 10.34
N LEU A 182 14.16 -18.94 9.63
CA LEU A 182 14.16 -17.66 8.91
C LEU A 182 13.50 -16.56 9.74
N PRO A 183 13.99 -15.31 9.66
CA PRO A 183 13.45 -14.19 10.41
C PRO A 183 12.06 -13.77 9.91
N ASN A 184 11.18 -13.40 10.85
CA ASN A 184 9.85 -12.92 10.48
C ASN A 184 9.89 -11.52 9.83
N GLN A 185 10.82 -10.65 10.27
CA GLN A 185 10.89 -9.26 9.83
C GLN A 185 11.35 -9.10 8.37
N GLU A 186 12.23 -9.96 7.89
CA GLU A 186 12.73 -9.95 6.51
C GLU A 186 11.84 -10.77 5.56
N MET A 187 10.83 -11.44 6.11
CA MET A 187 9.86 -12.25 5.37
C MET A 187 8.53 -11.53 5.18
N HIS A 188 8.52 -10.19 5.32
CA HIS A 188 7.33 -9.38 5.12
C HIS A 188 6.74 -9.54 3.71
N GLY A 189 5.42 -9.48 3.65
CA GLY A 189 4.69 -9.55 2.40
C GLY A 189 4.47 -10.98 1.90
N LEU A 190 4.91 -11.35 0.68
CA LEU A 190 4.65 -12.63 -0.01
C LEU A 190 5.07 -13.87 0.79
N TRP A 191 6.10 -13.74 1.64
CA TRP A 191 6.73 -14.88 2.29
C TRP A 191 6.25 -15.13 3.72
N ARG A 192 5.63 -14.14 4.34
CA ARG A 192 5.27 -14.13 5.76
C ARG A 192 4.38 -15.28 6.23
N ARG A 193 3.57 -15.81 5.32
CA ARG A 193 2.64 -16.91 5.64
C ARG A 193 3.20 -18.29 5.32
N THR A 194 4.49 -18.38 5.02
CA THR A 194 5.13 -19.66 4.72
C THR A 194 5.60 -20.28 6.02
N ASP A 195 5.18 -21.51 6.27
CA ASP A 195 5.54 -22.28 7.46
C ASP A 195 6.89 -22.95 7.27
N VAL A 196 7.11 -23.56 6.09
CA VAL A 196 8.33 -24.32 5.77
C VAL A 196 8.86 -23.98 4.38
N PHE A 197 10.18 -24.13 4.21
CA PHE A 197 10.86 -23.88 2.94
C PHE A 197 11.73 -25.08 2.60
N THR A 198 11.63 -25.59 1.37
CA THR A 198 12.35 -26.77 0.88
C THR A 198 12.98 -26.49 -0.48
N SER A 199 13.83 -27.40 -0.98
CA SER A 199 14.40 -27.33 -2.31
C SER A 199 13.35 -27.57 -3.41
N LEU A 200 13.41 -26.79 -4.47
CA LEU A 200 12.54 -26.89 -5.65
C LEU A 200 12.89 -28.10 -6.53
N TRP A 201 14.17 -28.43 -6.68
CA TRP A 201 14.65 -29.44 -7.63
C TRP A 201 14.26 -30.88 -7.29
N ARG A 202 13.81 -31.14 -6.08
CA ARG A 202 13.41 -32.47 -5.63
C ARG A 202 12.20 -33.06 -6.33
N GLN A 203 11.34 -32.22 -6.85
CA GLN A 203 10.13 -32.69 -7.53
C GLN A 203 10.31 -32.91 -9.04
N GLU A 204 11.51 -32.66 -9.56
CA GLU A 204 11.79 -32.97 -10.96
C GLU A 204 11.53 -34.44 -11.32
N ASP A 205 11.83 -35.35 -10.40
CA ASP A 205 11.53 -36.77 -10.58
C ASP A 205 10.03 -37.07 -10.57
N GLN A 206 9.24 -36.35 -9.77
CA GLN A 206 7.79 -36.55 -9.66
C GLN A 206 7.01 -35.90 -10.82
N MET A 207 7.53 -34.83 -11.43
CA MET A 207 6.89 -34.16 -12.56
C MET A 207 7.25 -34.76 -13.93
N GLY A 208 7.90 -35.91 -13.99
CA GLY A 208 8.21 -36.58 -15.24
C GLY A 208 9.36 -35.96 -16.02
N GLY A 209 10.33 -35.42 -15.31
CA GLY A 209 11.55 -34.79 -15.83
C GLY A 209 11.33 -33.33 -16.25
N ALA A 210 12.32 -32.49 -15.97
CA ALA A 210 12.42 -31.06 -16.35
C ALA A 210 12.25 -30.80 -17.86
N ALA A 211 11.99 -31.81 -18.62
CA ALA A 211 11.93 -31.81 -20.07
C ALA A 211 10.65 -31.16 -20.63
N ARG A 212 9.61 -30.92 -19.83
CA ARG A 212 8.37 -30.34 -20.35
C ARG A 212 8.39 -28.83 -20.32
N ARG A 213 9.10 -28.25 -21.26
CA ARG A 213 9.29 -26.82 -21.47
C ARG A 213 7.95 -26.04 -21.61
N GLY A 214 6.89 -26.71 -22.03
CA GLY A 214 5.55 -26.12 -22.11
C GLY A 214 4.71 -26.23 -20.84
N GLU A 215 5.22 -26.82 -19.75
CA GLU A 215 4.49 -26.94 -18.50
C GLU A 215 4.71 -25.72 -17.60
N HIS A 216 3.61 -25.23 -17.02
CA HIS A 216 3.60 -24.04 -16.16
C HIS A 216 3.12 -24.43 -14.74
N PRO A 217 4.03 -24.97 -13.89
CA PRO A 217 3.67 -25.59 -12.61
C PRO A 217 3.40 -24.59 -11.47
N GLY A 218 3.10 -23.32 -11.78
CA GLY A 218 2.93 -22.28 -10.79
C GLY A 218 4.26 -21.76 -10.23
N MET A 219 5.33 -21.92 -10.98
CA MET A 219 6.66 -21.46 -10.62
C MET A 219 6.89 -20.04 -11.15
N TYR A 220 7.52 -19.19 -10.35
CA TYR A 220 7.94 -17.84 -10.68
C TYR A 220 9.42 -17.66 -10.36
N ALA A 221 10.04 -16.63 -10.90
CA ALA A 221 11.41 -16.29 -10.56
C ALA A 221 11.53 -14.86 -10.05
N MET A 222 12.61 -14.65 -9.34
CA MET A 222 13.11 -13.33 -9.00
C MET A 222 14.60 -13.25 -9.28
N ALA A 223 15.09 -12.04 -9.51
CA ALA A 223 16.49 -11.82 -9.77
C ALA A 223 16.95 -10.50 -9.16
N ARG A 224 18.26 -10.38 -8.98
CA ARG A 224 18.90 -9.14 -8.57
C ARG A 224 19.71 -8.58 -9.74
N LEU A 225 19.41 -7.35 -10.14
CA LEU A 225 20.16 -6.64 -11.17
C LEU A 225 21.60 -6.42 -10.73
N LYS A 226 22.55 -6.56 -11.66
CA LYS A 226 23.93 -6.11 -11.44
C LYS A 226 23.96 -4.60 -11.22
N SER A 227 24.91 -4.11 -10.46
CA SER A 227 25.09 -2.68 -10.21
C SER A 227 25.19 -1.90 -11.52
N GLY A 228 24.42 -0.79 -11.63
CA GLY A 228 24.40 0.06 -12.82
C GLY A 228 23.57 -0.45 -14.00
N ILE A 229 22.92 -1.60 -13.89
CA ILE A 229 21.98 -2.10 -14.90
C ILE A 229 20.58 -1.53 -14.63
N SER A 230 19.97 -0.89 -15.65
CA SER A 230 18.60 -0.40 -15.57
C SER A 230 17.57 -1.52 -15.82
N ILE A 231 16.36 -1.32 -15.33
CA ILE A 231 15.24 -2.27 -15.54
C ILE A 231 14.90 -2.41 -17.02
N GLU A 232 15.03 -1.34 -17.82
CA GLU A 232 14.77 -1.34 -19.26
C GLU A 232 15.76 -2.24 -19.99
N LYS A 233 17.05 -2.18 -19.60
CA LYS A 233 18.08 -3.04 -20.17
C LYS A 233 17.84 -4.52 -19.81
N ALA A 234 17.45 -4.79 -18.55
CA ALA A 234 17.11 -6.15 -18.13
C ALA A 234 15.89 -6.69 -18.89
N ARG A 235 14.87 -5.85 -19.06
CA ARG A 235 13.65 -6.19 -19.80
C ARG A 235 13.95 -6.51 -21.28
N ALA A 236 14.80 -5.71 -21.91
CA ALA A 236 15.23 -5.95 -23.30
C ALA A 236 16.03 -7.24 -23.43
N GLU A 237 16.95 -7.52 -22.49
CA GLU A 237 17.75 -8.75 -22.46
C GLU A 237 16.87 -9.99 -22.29
N MET A 238 15.93 -9.97 -21.35
CA MET A 238 15.03 -11.11 -21.10
C MET A 238 14.10 -11.36 -22.31
N LYS A 239 13.59 -10.31 -22.94
CA LYS A 239 12.81 -10.45 -24.19
C LYS A 239 13.65 -11.03 -25.32
N ARG A 240 14.93 -10.64 -25.44
CA ARG A 240 15.86 -11.20 -26.42
C ARG A 240 16.09 -12.70 -26.18
N ILE A 241 16.31 -13.11 -24.90
CA ILE A 241 16.48 -14.51 -24.54
C ILE A 241 15.22 -15.30 -24.85
N ALA A 242 14.04 -14.82 -24.44
CA ALA A 242 12.76 -15.48 -24.72
C ALA A 242 12.50 -15.61 -26.22
N GLY A 243 12.81 -14.58 -27.03
CA GLY A 243 12.73 -14.63 -28.48
C GLY A 243 13.65 -15.68 -29.09
N GLY A 244 14.87 -15.85 -28.58
CA GLY A 244 15.79 -16.92 -28.98
C GLY A 244 15.26 -18.31 -28.61
N LEU A 245 14.64 -18.47 -27.45
CA LEU A 245 14.00 -19.73 -27.04
C LEU A 245 12.77 -20.05 -27.90
N ALA A 246 11.98 -19.06 -28.29
CA ALA A 246 10.84 -19.24 -29.20
C ALA A 246 11.27 -19.72 -30.59
N GLN A 247 12.44 -19.30 -31.06
CA GLN A 247 13.02 -19.78 -32.31
C GLN A 247 13.60 -21.21 -32.17
N LYS A 248 14.28 -21.48 -31.07
CA LYS A 248 14.93 -22.78 -30.81
C LYS A 248 13.91 -23.89 -30.47
N TYR A 249 12.81 -23.52 -29.80
CA TYR A 249 11.78 -24.45 -29.31
C TYR A 249 10.38 -23.98 -29.72
N PRO A 250 10.05 -23.94 -31.02
CA PRO A 250 8.80 -23.35 -31.50
C PRO A 250 7.55 -24.09 -31.04
N ASP A 251 7.66 -25.38 -30.73
CA ASP A 251 6.49 -26.19 -30.32
C ASP A 251 6.00 -25.83 -28.91
N THR A 252 6.89 -25.32 -28.04
CA THR A 252 6.56 -25.01 -26.64
C THR A 252 6.62 -23.51 -26.32
N ASN A 253 7.46 -22.75 -27.03
CA ASN A 253 7.72 -21.34 -26.70
C ASN A 253 7.21 -20.35 -27.76
N ARG A 254 6.47 -20.82 -28.78
CA ARG A 254 5.91 -19.89 -29.80
C ARG A 254 4.93 -18.91 -29.15
N GLY A 255 5.18 -17.62 -29.30
CA GLY A 255 4.35 -16.56 -28.71
C GLY A 255 4.58 -16.32 -27.23
N THR A 256 5.54 -17.03 -26.60
CA THR A 256 5.94 -16.80 -25.22
C THR A 256 7.03 -15.74 -25.16
N SER A 257 6.89 -14.79 -24.26
CA SER A 257 7.85 -13.75 -23.92
C SER A 257 8.22 -13.82 -22.44
N ALA A 258 9.23 -13.06 -22.03
CA ALA A 258 9.60 -12.90 -20.63
C ALA A 258 9.21 -11.50 -20.15
N GLU A 259 8.50 -11.44 -19.03
CA GLU A 259 8.21 -10.20 -18.34
C GLU A 259 9.20 -9.99 -17.20
N THR A 260 9.57 -8.70 -17.01
CA THR A 260 10.53 -8.29 -15.98
C THR A 260 10.02 -7.00 -15.37
N ILE A 261 9.60 -7.05 -14.13
CA ILE A 261 9.06 -5.89 -13.41
C ILE A 261 9.76 -5.74 -12.05
N PRO A 262 9.86 -4.50 -11.50
CA PRO A 262 10.37 -4.33 -10.14
C PRO A 262 9.60 -5.21 -9.14
N LEU A 263 10.31 -5.86 -8.23
CA LEU A 263 9.69 -6.80 -7.29
C LEU A 263 8.60 -6.13 -6.44
N LEU A 264 8.80 -4.90 -5.98
CA LEU A 264 7.76 -4.14 -5.26
C LEU A 264 6.52 -3.93 -6.13
N GLN A 265 6.68 -3.63 -7.42
CA GLN A 265 5.55 -3.44 -8.33
C GLN A 265 4.72 -4.73 -8.48
N ALA A 266 5.37 -5.88 -8.71
CA ALA A 266 4.71 -7.18 -8.77
C ALA A 266 3.89 -7.48 -7.50
N TYR A 267 4.41 -7.05 -6.36
CA TYR A 267 3.79 -7.24 -5.07
C TYR A 267 2.48 -6.52 -4.88
N VAL A 268 2.39 -5.32 -5.43
CA VAL A 268 1.32 -4.36 -5.13
C VAL A 268 0.43 -4.08 -6.33
N GLU A 269 0.65 -4.78 -7.45
CA GLU A 269 -0.06 -4.53 -8.71
C GLU A 269 -1.57 -4.54 -8.53
N ASP A 270 -2.12 -5.56 -7.90
CA ASP A 270 -3.57 -5.71 -7.70
C ASP A 270 -4.16 -4.69 -6.72
N VAL A 271 -3.38 -4.26 -5.72
CA VAL A 271 -3.87 -3.37 -4.65
C VAL A 271 -3.57 -1.88 -4.93
N ARG A 272 -2.68 -1.58 -5.87
CA ARG A 272 -2.29 -0.21 -6.22
C ARG A 272 -3.46 0.63 -6.76
N PRO A 273 -4.24 0.16 -7.77
CA PRO A 273 -5.34 0.96 -8.30
C PRO A 273 -6.41 1.29 -7.24
N PRO A 274 -6.94 0.34 -6.45
CA PRO A 274 -7.92 0.65 -5.43
C PRO A 274 -7.38 1.57 -4.32
N LEU A 275 -6.10 1.44 -3.91
CA LEU A 275 -5.51 2.31 -2.91
C LEU A 275 -5.35 3.76 -3.42
N LEU A 276 -4.92 3.95 -4.67
CA LEU A 276 -4.85 5.27 -5.28
C LEU A 276 -6.24 5.88 -5.47
N PHE A 277 -7.24 5.08 -5.85
CA PHE A 277 -8.62 5.54 -5.93
C PHE A 277 -9.14 6.02 -4.57
N LEU A 278 -8.90 5.26 -3.49
CA LEU A 278 -9.25 5.66 -2.14
C LEU A 278 -8.54 6.95 -1.71
N LEU A 279 -7.26 7.11 -2.04
CA LEU A 279 -6.51 8.32 -1.71
C LEU A 279 -7.11 9.55 -2.41
N VAL A 280 -7.46 9.43 -3.69
CA VAL A 280 -8.14 10.51 -4.43
C VAL A 280 -9.52 10.79 -3.82
N ALA A 281 -10.30 9.77 -3.51
CA ALA A 281 -11.63 9.94 -2.92
C ALA A 281 -11.60 10.69 -1.59
N VAL A 282 -10.70 10.31 -0.66
CA VAL A 282 -10.57 11.04 0.63
C VAL A 282 -10.01 12.44 0.44
N GLY A 283 -9.17 12.67 -0.58
CA GLY A 283 -8.71 14.00 -0.99
C GLY A 283 -9.87 14.91 -1.44
N LEU A 284 -10.78 14.38 -2.26
CA LEU A 284 -11.99 15.11 -2.68
C LEU A 284 -12.92 15.40 -1.50
N VAL A 285 -13.09 14.46 -0.56
CA VAL A 285 -13.83 14.69 0.69
C VAL A 285 -13.22 15.82 1.50
N LEU A 286 -11.89 15.88 1.59
CA LEU A 286 -11.20 16.98 2.27
C LEU A 286 -11.42 18.32 1.57
N LEU A 287 -11.41 18.36 0.24
CA LEU A 287 -11.71 19.58 -0.52
C LEU A 287 -13.13 20.07 -0.25
N ILE A 288 -14.13 19.19 -0.20
CA ILE A 288 -15.49 19.52 0.19
C ILE A 288 -15.51 20.07 1.63
N ALA A 289 -14.82 19.40 2.56
CA ALA A 289 -14.68 19.86 3.94
C ALA A 289 -14.06 21.28 4.04
N CYS A 290 -13.03 21.55 3.23
CA CYS A 290 -12.40 22.88 3.14
C CYS A 290 -13.38 23.92 2.61
N GLY A 291 -14.16 23.62 1.58
CA GLY A 291 -15.20 24.48 1.03
C GLY A 291 -16.26 24.83 2.09
N ASN A 292 -16.76 23.84 2.79
CA ASN A 292 -17.73 24.01 3.89
C ASN A 292 -17.19 24.94 4.99
N ILE A 293 -15.94 24.72 5.41
CA ILE A 293 -15.29 25.59 6.42
C ILE A 293 -15.12 27.01 5.87
N ALA A 294 -14.68 27.15 4.61
CA ALA A 294 -14.54 28.45 3.97
C ALA A 294 -15.90 29.18 3.94
N ASN A 295 -16.99 28.51 3.55
CA ASN A 295 -18.35 29.06 3.54
C ASN A 295 -18.80 29.51 4.94
N LEU A 296 -18.53 28.70 5.99
CA LEU A 296 -18.83 29.05 7.37
C LEU A 296 -18.03 30.27 7.85
N LEU A 297 -16.75 30.37 7.50
CA LEU A 297 -15.90 31.51 7.83
C LEU A 297 -16.33 32.78 7.09
N LEU A 298 -16.72 32.66 5.81
CA LEU A 298 -17.25 33.76 5.01
C LEU A 298 -18.56 34.30 5.59
N ALA A 299 -19.49 33.42 5.97
CA ALA A 299 -20.75 33.82 6.62
C ALA A 299 -20.50 34.60 7.93
N ARG A 300 -19.47 34.22 8.68
CA ARG A 300 -19.07 34.94 9.90
C ARG A 300 -18.33 36.24 9.59
N GLY A 301 -17.66 36.34 8.46
CA GLY A 301 -16.95 37.53 8.00
C GLY A 301 -17.87 38.76 7.91
N THR A 302 -19.14 38.57 7.55
CA THR A 302 -20.14 39.62 7.48
C THR A 302 -20.43 40.27 8.86
N GLN A 303 -20.40 39.48 9.93
CA GLN A 303 -20.53 39.98 11.31
C GLN A 303 -19.29 40.68 11.80
N ARG A 304 -18.10 40.28 11.32
CA ARG A 304 -16.80 40.87 11.65
C ARG A 304 -16.45 42.11 10.79
N TYR A 305 -17.21 42.39 9.76
CA TYR A 305 -16.94 43.49 8.83
C TYR A 305 -16.77 44.84 9.56
N ARG A 306 -17.65 45.12 10.53
CA ARG A 306 -17.57 46.33 11.37
C ARG A 306 -16.29 46.36 12.22
N GLU A 307 -15.89 45.25 12.83
CA GLU A 307 -14.67 45.14 13.64
C GLU A 307 -13.40 45.37 12.80
N LEU A 308 -13.36 44.80 11.58
CA LEU A 308 -12.26 44.98 10.64
C LEU A 308 -12.20 46.41 10.09
N ALA A 309 -13.35 47.03 9.81
CA ALA A 309 -13.41 48.44 9.37
C ALA A 309 -12.91 49.39 10.46
N VAL A 310 -13.31 49.19 11.72
CA VAL A 310 -12.81 49.98 12.86
C VAL A 310 -11.29 49.82 13.02
N ARG A 311 -10.75 48.63 12.95
CA ARG A 311 -9.30 48.38 13.04
C ARG A 311 -8.53 49.06 11.92
N ARG A 312 -9.12 49.04 10.70
CA ARG A 312 -8.53 49.74 9.53
C ARG A 312 -8.55 51.23 9.69
N ALA A 313 -9.64 51.80 10.22
CA ALA A 313 -9.74 53.21 10.55
C ALA A 313 -8.72 53.63 11.62
N LEU A 314 -8.35 52.72 12.53
CA LEU A 314 -7.30 52.91 13.54
C LEU A 314 -5.88 52.67 13.03
N GLY A 315 -5.68 52.47 11.70
CA GLY A 315 -4.37 52.36 11.07
C GLY A 315 -3.81 50.94 10.92
N ALA A 316 -4.62 49.89 11.10
CA ALA A 316 -4.16 48.51 10.85
C ALA A 316 -3.87 48.26 9.36
N GLY A 317 -2.63 47.96 9.01
CA GLY A 317 -2.23 47.64 7.64
C GLY A 317 -2.84 46.30 7.14
N ASN A 318 -3.08 46.23 5.83
CA ASN A 318 -3.69 45.03 5.17
C ASN A 318 -2.93 43.73 5.48
N TRP A 319 -1.59 43.79 5.50
CA TRP A 319 -0.75 42.63 5.81
C TRP A 319 -1.00 42.06 7.21
N ARG A 320 -1.23 42.93 8.20
CA ARG A 320 -1.53 42.51 9.56
C ARG A 320 -2.86 41.77 9.65
N LEU A 321 -3.88 42.21 8.91
CA LEU A 321 -5.21 41.58 8.85
C LEU A 321 -5.14 40.22 8.15
N ILE A 322 -4.41 40.13 7.03
CA ILE A 322 -4.17 38.88 6.30
C ILE A 322 -3.48 37.85 7.21
N ARG A 323 -2.34 38.26 7.82
CA ARG A 323 -1.55 37.39 8.69
C ARG A 323 -2.39 36.86 9.86
N GLN A 324 -3.18 37.74 10.49
CA GLN A 324 -4.05 37.35 11.58
C GLN A 324 -5.10 36.30 11.15
N SER A 325 -5.77 36.53 10.01
CA SER A 325 -6.75 35.58 9.46
C SER A 325 -6.13 34.23 9.12
N LEU A 326 -4.96 34.22 8.48
CA LEU A 326 -4.21 33.00 8.18
C LEU A 326 -3.75 32.27 9.46
N THR A 327 -3.33 33.01 10.50
CA THR A 327 -2.94 32.41 11.77
C THR A 327 -4.14 31.73 12.46
N GLU A 328 -5.33 32.36 12.43
CA GLU A 328 -6.56 31.73 12.95
C GLU A 328 -6.87 30.42 12.22
N SER A 329 -6.79 30.42 10.89
CA SER A 329 -7.06 29.24 10.06
C SER A 329 -6.01 28.13 10.26
N LEU A 330 -4.73 28.49 10.34
CA LEU A 330 -3.64 27.55 10.60
C LEU A 330 -3.75 26.91 12.00
N VAL A 331 -4.07 27.70 13.04
CA VAL A 331 -4.29 27.15 14.40
C VAL A 331 -5.46 26.18 14.40
N LEU A 332 -6.55 26.53 13.72
CA LEU A 332 -7.73 25.65 13.61
C LEU A 332 -7.39 24.34 12.88
N SER A 333 -6.66 24.44 11.76
CA SER A 333 -6.25 23.27 10.98
C SER A 333 -5.27 22.37 11.74
N LEU A 334 -4.30 22.93 12.45
CA LEU A 334 -3.35 22.18 13.28
C LEU A 334 -4.05 21.48 14.46
N LEU A 335 -5.00 22.12 15.10
CA LEU A 335 -5.80 21.47 16.15
C LEU A 335 -6.69 20.36 15.58
N GLY A 336 -7.32 20.61 14.43
CA GLY A 336 -8.09 19.58 13.70
C GLY A 336 -7.22 18.40 13.28
N SER A 337 -5.99 18.65 12.82
CA SER A 337 -5.06 17.58 12.44
C SER A 337 -4.54 16.77 13.62
N ALA A 338 -4.33 17.40 14.79
CA ALA A 338 -3.97 16.67 15.99
C ALA A 338 -5.07 15.67 16.40
N LEU A 339 -6.34 16.09 16.35
CA LEU A 339 -7.48 15.18 16.52
C LEU A 339 -7.57 14.15 15.40
N GLY A 340 -7.29 14.56 14.16
CA GLY A 340 -7.26 13.70 12.98
C GLY A 340 -6.20 12.60 13.07
N LEU A 341 -5.01 12.88 13.63
CA LEU A 341 -3.98 11.88 13.89
C LEU A 341 -4.44 10.79 14.87
N LEU A 342 -5.14 11.18 15.94
CA LEU A 342 -5.72 10.21 16.88
C LEU A 342 -6.75 9.33 16.18
N LEU A 343 -7.61 9.93 15.37
CA LEU A 343 -8.62 9.20 14.58
C LEU A 343 -7.95 8.29 13.54
N ALA A 344 -6.93 8.77 12.84
CA ALA A 344 -6.18 7.97 11.86
C ALA A 344 -5.54 6.74 12.51
N GLY A 345 -4.98 6.85 13.71
CA GLY A 345 -4.43 5.72 14.45
C GLY A 345 -5.47 4.65 14.79
N TRP A 346 -6.71 5.03 15.04
CA TRP A 346 -7.81 4.09 15.26
C TRP A 346 -8.30 3.45 13.95
N LEU A 347 -8.45 4.25 12.91
CA LEU A 347 -8.89 3.78 11.60
C LEU A 347 -7.88 2.79 10.99
N THR A 348 -6.59 3.06 11.08
CA THR A 348 -5.54 2.16 10.55
C THR A 348 -5.52 0.82 11.28
N LYS A 349 -5.65 0.81 12.63
CA LYS A 349 -5.75 -0.43 13.42
C LYS A 349 -7.00 -1.22 13.07
N GLY A 350 -8.15 -0.57 12.95
CA GLY A 350 -9.41 -1.20 12.55
C GLY A 350 -9.34 -1.79 11.14
N PHE A 351 -8.80 -1.04 10.19
CA PHE A 351 -8.61 -1.51 8.82
C PHE A 351 -7.64 -2.69 8.75
N ALA A 352 -6.52 -2.62 9.46
CA ALA A 352 -5.56 -3.72 9.54
C ALA A 352 -6.17 -5.00 10.12
N SER A 353 -7.04 -4.91 11.15
CA SER A 353 -7.68 -6.09 11.75
C SER A 353 -8.67 -6.78 10.80
N LEU A 354 -9.37 -6.01 9.97
CA LEU A 354 -10.38 -6.54 9.04
C LEU A 354 -9.78 -7.10 7.74
N TYR A 355 -8.74 -6.46 7.20
CA TYR A 355 -8.19 -6.76 5.87
C TYR A 355 -6.77 -7.33 5.91
N TYR A 356 -6.29 -7.75 7.07
CA TYR A 356 -4.96 -8.33 7.30
C TYR A 356 -4.58 -9.44 6.28
N ALA A 357 -5.59 -10.20 5.82
CA ALA A 357 -5.37 -11.31 4.90
C ALA A 357 -5.28 -10.92 3.43
N SER A 358 -5.88 -9.78 3.05
CA SER A 358 -6.14 -9.43 1.65
C SER A 358 -5.20 -8.38 1.09
N VAL A 359 -4.59 -7.54 1.95
CA VAL A 359 -3.69 -6.47 1.53
C VAL A 359 -2.27 -6.79 1.99
N PRO A 360 -1.30 -6.87 1.06
CA PRO A 360 0.11 -7.09 1.42
C PRO A 360 0.62 -5.97 2.34
N ARG A 361 1.51 -6.29 3.30
CA ARG A 361 2.21 -5.32 4.15
C ARG A 361 1.31 -4.39 5.00
N LEU A 362 0.03 -4.72 5.14
CA LEU A 362 -0.91 -3.89 5.91
C LEU A 362 -0.51 -3.80 7.40
N ASP A 363 0.15 -4.83 7.90
CA ASP A 363 0.70 -4.89 9.27
C ASP A 363 1.91 -3.98 9.49
N GLU A 364 2.59 -3.54 8.42
CA GLU A 364 3.68 -2.57 8.50
C GLU A 364 3.17 -1.12 8.63
N THR A 365 1.85 -0.92 8.57
CA THR A 365 1.25 0.41 8.66
C THR A 365 1.55 1.04 10.02
N SER A 366 2.26 2.15 10.01
CA SER A 366 2.69 2.87 11.21
C SER A 366 2.63 4.38 10.99
N MET A 367 2.46 5.12 12.09
CA MET A 367 2.56 6.58 12.10
C MET A 367 4.04 7.00 12.12
N ASP A 368 4.74 6.75 11.01
CA ASP A 368 6.13 7.09 10.85
C ASP A 368 6.36 8.60 10.53
N ARG A 369 7.63 8.99 10.41
CA ARG A 369 8.00 10.38 10.11
C ARG A 369 7.39 10.87 8.79
N THR A 370 7.28 10.00 7.79
CA THR A 370 6.73 10.35 6.46
C THR A 370 5.24 10.69 6.59
N VAL A 371 4.48 9.88 7.33
CA VAL A 371 3.05 10.12 7.59
C VAL A 371 2.85 11.41 8.41
N LEU A 372 3.69 11.66 9.41
CA LEU A 372 3.61 12.90 10.20
C LEU A 372 3.92 14.14 9.36
N LEU A 373 4.94 14.09 8.49
CA LEU A 373 5.27 15.19 7.57
C LEU A 373 4.18 15.43 6.53
N PHE A 374 3.59 14.35 5.99
CA PHE A 374 2.43 14.45 5.10
C PHE A 374 1.26 15.13 5.81
N THR A 375 0.91 14.71 7.02
CA THR A 375 -0.19 15.29 7.79
C THR A 375 0.05 16.76 8.13
N LEU A 376 1.27 17.12 8.49
CA LEU A 376 1.66 18.51 8.75
C LEU A 376 1.53 19.35 7.47
N GLY A 377 2.06 18.87 6.35
CA GLY A 377 1.94 19.53 5.05
C GLY A 377 0.48 19.71 4.63
N LEU A 378 -0.32 18.64 4.76
CA LEU A 378 -1.74 18.67 4.47
C LEU A 378 -2.49 19.67 5.36
N SER A 379 -2.16 19.74 6.65
CA SER A 379 -2.74 20.70 7.59
C SER A 379 -2.43 22.15 7.22
N ILE A 380 -1.18 22.42 6.84
CA ILE A 380 -0.76 23.76 6.40
C ILE A 380 -1.50 24.14 5.11
N LEU A 381 -1.51 23.25 4.11
CA LEU A 381 -2.20 23.49 2.83
C LEU A 381 -3.71 23.71 3.05
N THR A 382 -4.34 22.90 3.86
CA THR A 382 -5.75 23.02 4.24
C THR A 382 -6.01 24.36 4.93
N GLY A 383 -5.21 24.72 5.95
CA GLY A 383 -5.34 25.98 6.69
C GLY A 383 -5.15 27.20 5.80
N LEU A 384 -4.21 27.16 4.85
CA LEU A 384 -4.01 28.22 3.86
C LEU A 384 -5.20 28.28 2.88
N PHE A 385 -5.67 27.16 2.38
CA PHE A 385 -6.73 27.11 1.38
C PHE A 385 -8.02 27.77 1.86
N PHE A 386 -8.54 27.39 3.03
CA PHE A 386 -9.74 28.04 3.55
C PHE A 386 -9.47 29.37 4.28
N GLY A 387 -8.22 29.69 4.63
CA GLY A 387 -7.82 30.95 5.27
C GLY A 387 -7.59 32.11 4.30
N ILE A 388 -7.18 31.84 3.04
CA ILE A 388 -6.91 32.85 2.04
C ILE A 388 -8.19 33.64 1.68
N LEU A 389 -9.33 32.97 1.56
CA LEU A 389 -10.58 33.59 1.14
C LEU A 389 -11.08 34.69 2.12
N PRO A 390 -11.20 34.44 3.44
CA PRO A 390 -11.51 35.48 4.41
C PRO A 390 -10.42 36.56 4.49
N ALA A 391 -9.14 36.18 4.32
CA ALA A 391 -8.03 37.14 4.35
C ALA A 391 -8.13 38.16 3.20
N LEU A 392 -8.45 37.71 1.98
CA LEU A 392 -8.66 38.60 0.83
C LEU A 392 -9.91 39.48 1.00
N GLN A 393 -10.97 39.00 1.65
CA GLN A 393 -12.13 39.83 1.94
C GLN A 393 -11.83 40.91 2.98
N ALA A 394 -11.00 40.61 3.98
CA ALA A 394 -10.61 41.60 5.00
C ALA A 394 -9.89 42.78 4.41
N THR A 395 -9.20 42.64 3.26
CA THR A 395 -8.51 43.74 2.57
C THR A 395 -9.44 44.61 1.70
N ARG A 396 -10.62 44.11 1.36
CA ARG A 396 -11.58 44.87 0.51
C ARG A 396 -12.64 45.60 1.31
N ALA A 397 -12.56 45.60 2.64
CA ALA A 397 -13.50 46.32 3.50
C ALA A 397 -13.35 47.84 3.30
N ASP A 398 -14.32 48.46 2.68
CA ASP A 398 -14.36 49.94 2.52
C ASP A 398 -14.96 50.58 3.78
N VAL A 399 -14.14 51.42 4.42
CA VAL A 399 -14.51 52.12 5.67
C VAL A 399 -15.68 53.08 5.45
N HIS A 400 -15.80 53.71 4.25
CA HIS A 400 -16.88 54.60 3.93
C HIS A 400 -18.25 53.91 3.84
N GLN A 401 -18.31 52.75 3.18
CA GLN A 401 -19.55 52.00 3.07
C GLN A 401 -19.98 51.38 4.41
N ALA A 402 -19.01 50.95 5.27
CA ALA A 402 -19.28 50.40 6.58
C ALA A 402 -19.92 51.38 7.57
N LEU A 403 -19.67 52.68 7.38
CA LEU A 403 -20.18 53.76 8.25
C LEU A 403 -21.46 54.42 7.74
N GLN A 404 -21.69 54.44 6.42
CA GLN A 404 -22.87 55.09 5.79
C GLN A 404 -24.10 54.23 5.67
N GLU A 405 -23.95 52.89 5.56
CA GLU A 405 -25.13 52.02 5.37
C GLU A 405 -25.48 51.26 6.65
N GLY A 406 -26.63 51.60 7.20
CA GLY A 406 -27.39 50.73 8.14
C GLY A 406 -27.79 49.40 7.50
N GLY A 407 -26.78 48.68 7.00
CA GLY A 407 -26.72 47.32 6.62
C GLY A 407 -27.81 46.71 5.78
N ARG A 408 -27.83 46.77 4.47
CA ARG A 408 -28.51 45.69 3.68
C ARG A 408 -27.98 45.41 2.27
N THR A 409 -27.24 46.23 1.54
CA THR A 409 -27.12 45.99 0.08
C THR A 409 -25.72 46.06 -0.57
N GLY A 410 -24.67 46.59 0.04
CA GLY A 410 -23.42 46.82 -0.68
C GLY A 410 -22.37 45.68 -0.67
N ALA A 411 -22.31 44.88 0.39
CA ALA A 411 -21.29 43.78 0.53
C ALA A 411 -21.69 42.45 -0.09
N VAL A 412 -22.92 42.34 -0.59
CA VAL A 412 -23.53 41.09 -1.04
C VAL A 412 -23.03 40.62 -2.40
N GLY A 413 -22.56 41.49 -3.28
CA GLY A 413 -22.24 41.13 -4.67
C GLY A 413 -21.00 40.28 -4.87
N ALA A 414 -19.87 40.63 -4.29
CA ALA A 414 -18.62 39.89 -4.50
C ALA A 414 -18.48 38.66 -3.59
N SER A 415 -18.98 38.78 -2.34
CA SER A 415 -19.04 37.66 -1.40
C SER A 415 -20.03 36.58 -1.86
N GLY A 416 -21.14 36.98 -2.48
CA GLY A 416 -22.14 36.06 -3.02
C GLY A 416 -21.63 35.22 -4.18
N ARG A 417 -20.90 35.83 -5.13
CA ARG A 417 -20.31 35.08 -6.27
C ARG A 417 -19.33 34.02 -5.82
N LEU A 418 -18.43 34.35 -4.92
CA LEU A 418 -17.43 33.40 -4.43
C LEU A 418 -18.06 32.23 -3.68
N ARG A 419 -19.05 32.52 -2.83
CA ARG A 419 -19.82 31.49 -2.13
C ARG A 419 -20.58 30.59 -3.10
N ASN A 420 -21.17 31.15 -4.16
CA ASN A 420 -21.85 30.34 -5.17
C ASN A 420 -20.89 29.45 -5.94
N ILE A 421 -19.67 29.92 -6.28
CA ILE A 421 -18.62 29.12 -6.90
C ILE A 421 -18.21 27.95 -5.98
N LEU A 422 -17.99 28.21 -4.70
CA LEU A 422 -17.66 27.16 -3.73
C LEU A 422 -18.77 26.11 -3.62
N ILE A 423 -20.02 26.54 -3.48
CA ILE A 423 -21.18 25.62 -3.41
C ILE A 423 -21.31 24.80 -4.70
N THR A 424 -21.15 25.44 -5.87
CA THR A 424 -21.20 24.72 -7.15
C THR A 424 -20.08 23.70 -7.26
N ALA A 425 -18.85 24.06 -6.86
CA ALA A 425 -17.72 23.12 -6.82
C ALA A 425 -17.96 21.96 -5.84
N GLU A 426 -18.50 22.24 -4.65
CA GLU A 426 -18.87 21.20 -3.67
C GLU A 426 -19.91 20.21 -4.23
N VAL A 427 -20.95 20.72 -4.85
CA VAL A 427 -21.98 19.87 -5.48
C VAL A 427 -21.36 19.03 -6.61
N ALA A 428 -20.53 19.65 -7.46
CA ALA A 428 -19.85 18.93 -8.54
C ALA A 428 -18.95 17.82 -7.99
N LEU A 429 -18.10 18.10 -6.98
CA LEU A 429 -17.24 17.10 -6.33
C LEU A 429 -18.05 15.99 -5.66
N SER A 430 -19.16 16.34 -5.00
CA SER A 430 -20.05 15.36 -4.37
C SER A 430 -20.69 14.44 -5.39
N LEU A 431 -21.10 14.96 -6.57
CA LEU A 431 -21.64 14.18 -7.67
C LEU A 431 -20.58 13.23 -8.26
N VAL A 432 -19.34 13.69 -8.43
CA VAL A 432 -18.23 12.85 -8.89
C VAL A 432 -17.98 11.69 -7.90
N LEU A 433 -17.95 11.98 -6.59
CA LEU A 433 -17.79 10.94 -5.57
C LEU A 433 -18.96 9.96 -5.56
N LEU A 434 -20.20 10.45 -5.67
CA LEU A 434 -21.39 9.61 -5.69
C LEU A 434 -21.41 8.71 -6.94
N ALA A 435 -21.07 9.26 -8.11
CA ALA A 435 -20.94 8.50 -9.35
C ALA A 435 -19.85 7.41 -9.23
N GLY A 436 -18.68 7.76 -8.70
CA GLY A 436 -17.60 6.81 -8.46
C GLY A 436 -18.00 5.69 -7.49
N ALA A 437 -18.62 6.02 -6.36
CA ALA A 437 -19.15 5.06 -5.40
C ALA A 437 -20.23 4.16 -6.02
N GLY A 438 -21.14 4.75 -6.81
CA GLY A 438 -22.18 4.00 -7.53
C GLY A 438 -21.60 3.01 -8.54
N LEU A 439 -20.59 3.42 -9.32
CA LEU A 439 -19.89 2.54 -10.27
C LEU A 439 -19.18 1.39 -9.55
N MET A 440 -18.46 1.66 -8.45
CA MET A 440 -17.80 0.61 -7.65
C MET A 440 -18.82 -0.36 -7.05
N SER A 441 -19.91 0.15 -6.48
CA SER A 441 -20.99 -0.69 -5.94
C SER A 441 -21.62 -1.56 -7.03
N LYS A 442 -21.85 -0.99 -8.23
CA LYS A 442 -22.38 -1.74 -9.38
C LYS A 442 -21.38 -2.81 -9.85
N SER A 443 -20.10 -2.48 -9.92
CA SER A 443 -19.04 -3.45 -10.29
C SER A 443 -19.00 -4.62 -9.31
N LEU A 444 -19.01 -4.33 -8.01
CA LEU A 444 -19.07 -5.36 -6.97
C LEU A 444 -20.34 -6.22 -7.08
N TYR A 445 -21.49 -5.57 -7.28
CA TYR A 445 -22.75 -6.29 -7.44
C TYR A 445 -22.75 -7.23 -8.66
N LEU A 446 -22.20 -6.78 -9.80
CA LEU A 446 -22.07 -7.60 -11.00
C LEU A 446 -21.07 -8.75 -10.77
N LEU A 447 -19.97 -8.50 -10.06
CA LEU A 447 -18.99 -9.54 -9.71
C LEU A 447 -19.61 -10.62 -8.81
N LEU A 448 -20.40 -10.22 -7.80
CA LEU A 448 -21.09 -11.14 -6.89
C LEU A 448 -22.21 -11.95 -7.58
N ARG A 449 -22.74 -11.44 -8.71
CA ARG A 449 -23.75 -12.09 -9.52
C ARG A 449 -23.23 -12.73 -10.79
N ALA A 450 -21.91 -12.65 -11.04
CA ALA A 450 -21.32 -13.31 -12.19
C ALA A 450 -21.64 -14.81 -12.13
N ASP A 451 -22.17 -15.34 -13.23
CA ASP A 451 -22.44 -16.75 -13.35
C ASP A 451 -21.10 -17.49 -13.41
N GLY A 452 -20.81 -18.24 -12.36
CA GLY A 452 -19.62 -19.09 -12.28
C GLY A 452 -19.65 -20.32 -13.18
N GLY A 453 -20.70 -20.46 -14.03
CA GLY A 453 -20.88 -21.63 -14.90
C GLY A 453 -21.40 -22.86 -14.16
N PHE A 454 -21.75 -22.74 -12.88
CA PHE A 454 -22.35 -23.80 -12.09
C PHE A 454 -23.38 -23.23 -11.09
N ASN A 455 -24.34 -24.07 -10.69
CA ASN A 455 -25.31 -23.67 -9.68
C ASN A 455 -24.69 -23.85 -8.27
N PRO A 456 -24.39 -22.77 -7.53
CA PRO A 456 -23.77 -22.85 -6.20
C PRO A 456 -24.72 -23.33 -5.10
N ALA A 457 -26.05 -23.38 -5.37
CA ALA A 457 -27.01 -23.85 -4.39
C ALA A 457 -26.83 -25.37 -4.17
N HIS A 458 -26.62 -25.74 -2.92
CA HIS A 458 -26.41 -27.14 -2.50
C HIS A 458 -25.07 -27.78 -2.99
N VAL A 459 -24.08 -26.99 -3.39
CA VAL A 459 -22.74 -27.49 -3.70
C VAL A 459 -21.90 -27.48 -2.44
N LEU A 460 -21.38 -28.64 -2.06
CA LEU A 460 -20.35 -28.81 -1.04
C LEU A 460 -18.99 -28.87 -1.74
N THR A 461 -18.08 -27.98 -1.43
CA THR A 461 -16.70 -28.05 -1.91
C THR A 461 -15.79 -28.61 -0.82
N ALA A 462 -14.97 -29.61 -1.19
CA ALA A 462 -13.93 -30.13 -0.32
C ALA A 462 -12.58 -30.04 -1.03
N SER A 463 -11.55 -29.66 -0.28
CA SER A 463 -10.17 -29.67 -0.76
C SER A 463 -9.42 -30.80 -0.07
N PHE A 464 -8.91 -31.75 -0.86
CA PHE A 464 -8.08 -32.84 -0.38
C PHE A 464 -6.64 -32.58 -0.80
N SER A 465 -5.70 -32.83 0.09
CA SER A 465 -4.28 -32.94 -0.23
C SER A 465 -3.87 -34.38 0.06
N LEU A 466 -3.61 -35.15 -0.98
CA LEU A 466 -3.11 -36.50 -0.84
C LEU A 466 -1.59 -36.46 -0.89
N PRO A 467 -0.87 -37.15 0.01
CA PRO A 467 0.58 -37.26 -0.08
C PRO A 467 0.98 -38.04 -1.34
N ASP A 468 1.82 -37.46 -2.19
CA ASP A 468 2.28 -38.09 -3.45
C ASP A 468 3.00 -39.40 -3.21
N ALA A 469 3.58 -39.61 -2.03
CA ALA A 469 4.24 -40.87 -1.66
C ALA A 469 3.31 -42.02 -1.32
N ALA A 470 1.99 -41.79 -1.22
CA ALA A 470 1.01 -42.83 -0.82
C ALA A 470 0.15 -43.33 -1.98
N TYR A 471 0.24 -42.76 -3.16
CA TYR A 471 -0.53 -43.05 -4.37
C TYR A 471 0.38 -42.93 -5.62
#